data_581972a72887c5d2d20923630040cb2d
#
_entry.id   581972a72887c5d2d20923630040cb2d
#
_cell.length_a   1.000
_cell.length_b   1.000
_cell.length_c   1.000
_cell.angle_alpha   90.00
_cell.angle_beta   90.00
_cell.angle_gamma   90.00
#
_symmetry.space_group_name_H-M   'P 1'
#
loop_
_entity.id
_entity.type
_entity.pdbx_description
1 polymer ?
#
loop_
_entity_poly.entity_id
_entity_poly.type
_entity_poly.pdbx_seq_one_letter_code
_entity_poly.pdbx_strand_id
1 'polypeptide(L)'
;MLVDSAGTHNYHPRSAPDARTQAHALRRGYDLSSLRARQIKEKDFEDFHLIVPMDWDNLNLTQAICPKKHLSKIRRFADFFKTFQEQSVPDPYYESDQGFEHVLDLVEDGTQGLLDHLGTCINQKQKP
;
A
#
# COMPACT_ATOMS: atom_id res chain seq x y z
N MET A 1 -15.57 4.45 -3.11
CA MET A 1 -14.23 4.57 -2.50
C MET A 1 -13.20 4.70 -3.62
N LEU A 2 -12.35 5.71 -3.56
CA LEU A 2 -11.26 5.89 -4.52
C LEU A 2 -9.97 5.29 -3.94
N VAL A 3 -9.33 4.39 -4.68
CA VAL A 3 -8.06 3.77 -4.30
C VAL A 3 -7.03 4.05 -5.38
N ASP A 4 -5.84 4.46 -4.95
CA ASP A 4 -4.72 4.71 -5.85
C ASP A 4 -3.42 4.28 -5.17
N SER A 5 -2.33 4.21 -5.93
CA SER A 5 -1.02 3.87 -5.43
C SER A 5 0.03 4.85 -5.94
N ALA A 6 1.10 4.99 -5.16
CA ALA A 6 2.22 5.86 -5.50
C ALA A 6 3.50 5.35 -4.85
N GLY A 7 4.64 5.73 -5.39
CA GLY A 7 5.95 5.47 -4.79
C GLY A 7 6.52 6.72 -4.14
N THR A 8 7.44 6.52 -3.20
CA THR A 8 8.16 7.63 -2.56
C THR A 8 9.35 8.10 -3.38
N HIS A 9 9.82 7.26 -4.32
CA HIS A 9 10.92 7.59 -5.23
C HIS A 9 10.41 7.75 -6.65
N ASN A 10 11.14 8.49 -7.48
CA ASN A 10 10.80 8.74 -8.88
C ASN A 10 11.84 8.13 -9.82
N TYR A 11 12.26 6.89 -9.55
CA TYR A 11 13.29 6.22 -10.36
C TYR A 11 12.77 5.79 -11.72
N HIS A 12 11.52 5.34 -11.80
CA HIS A 12 10.92 4.79 -13.01
C HIS A 12 9.48 5.30 -13.18
N PRO A 13 9.29 6.62 -13.47
CA PRO A 13 7.94 7.15 -13.61
C PRO A 13 7.20 6.48 -14.77
N ARG A 14 5.91 6.17 -14.54
CA ARG A 14 5.03 5.52 -15.50
C ARG A 14 5.43 4.11 -15.91
N SER A 15 6.36 3.48 -15.20
CA SER A 15 6.72 2.09 -15.44
C SER A 15 5.60 1.16 -15.01
N ALA A 16 5.45 0.04 -15.73
CA ALA A 16 4.60 -1.05 -15.32
C ALA A 16 5.21 -1.76 -14.10
N PRO A 17 4.41 -2.52 -13.33
CA PRO A 17 4.94 -3.35 -12.25
C PRO A 17 5.97 -4.36 -12.76
N ASP A 18 6.87 -4.79 -11.87
CA ASP A 18 7.87 -5.82 -12.18
C ASP A 18 7.20 -7.06 -12.79
N ALA A 19 7.82 -7.62 -13.84
CA ALA A 19 7.23 -8.75 -14.59
C ALA A 19 7.00 -9.99 -13.72
N ARG A 20 7.92 -10.28 -12.78
CA ARG A 20 7.76 -11.42 -11.86
C ARG A 20 6.62 -11.17 -10.88
N THR A 21 6.49 -9.96 -10.38
CA THR A 21 5.37 -9.56 -9.53
C THR A 21 4.04 -9.75 -10.26
N GLN A 22 3.96 -9.29 -11.51
CA GLN A 22 2.77 -9.47 -12.32
C GLN A 22 2.42 -10.95 -12.50
N ALA A 23 3.43 -11.80 -12.78
CA ALA A 23 3.21 -13.23 -13.00
C ALA A 23 2.67 -13.92 -11.74
N HIS A 24 3.27 -13.64 -10.57
CA HIS A 24 2.81 -14.22 -9.30
C HIS A 24 1.40 -13.74 -8.94
N ALA A 25 1.11 -12.45 -9.10
CA ALA A 25 -0.20 -11.89 -8.81
C ALA A 25 -1.28 -12.48 -9.72
N LEU A 26 -0.96 -12.66 -11.02
CA LEU A 26 -1.91 -13.19 -11.99
C LEU A 26 -2.33 -14.64 -11.64
N ARG A 27 -1.42 -15.44 -11.09
CA ARG A 27 -1.75 -16.79 -10.63
C ARG A 27 -2.82 -16.80 -9.54
N ARG A 28 -2.95 -15.71 -8.79
CA ARG A 28 -3.98 -15.52 -7.76
C ARG A 28 -5.20 -14.74 -8.27
N GLY A 29 -5.24 -14.42 -9.57
CA GLY A 29 -6.36 -13.71 -10.19
C GLY A 29 -6.23 -12.20 -10.20
N TYR A 30 -5.06 -11.66 -9.88
CA TYR A 30 -4.83 -10.21 -9.88
C TYR A 30 -4.06 -9.78 -11.14
N ASP A 31 -4.71 -9.05 -12.02
CA ASP A 31 -4.09 -8.49 -13.21
C ASP A 31 -3.57 -7.08 -12.90
N LEU A 32 -2.24 -6.94 -12.84
CA LEU A 32 -1.58 -5.67 -12.54
C LEU A 32 -1.08 -4.95 -13.80
N SER A 33 -1.35 -5.48 -14.99
CA SER A 33 -0.70 -5.04 -16.24
C SER A 33 -1.01 -3.60 -16.62
N SER A 34 -2.15 -3.06 -16.20
CA SER A 34 -2.54 -1.68 -16.52
C SER A 34 -2.00 -0.64 -15.54
N LEU A 35 -1.44 -1.07 -14.42
CA LEU A 35 -0.92 -0.14 -13.42
C LEU A 35 0.36 0.53 -13.89
N ARG A 36 0.56 1.78 -13.48
CA ARG A 36 1.77 2.55 -13.83
C ARG A 36 2.27 3.27 -12.59
N ALA A 37 3.59 3.34 -12.46
CA ALA A 37 4.24 4.01 -11.34
C ALA A 37 4.00 5.52 -11.43
N ARG A 38 3.78 6.14 -10.27
CA ARG A 38 3.83 7.59 -10.10
C ARG A 38 4.44 7.90 -8.74
N GLN A 39 4.96 9.09 -8.58
CA GLN A 39 5.50 9.53 -7.29
C GLN A 39 4.40 10.19 -6.46
N ILE A 40 4.42 9.95 -5.14
CA ILE A 40 3.54 10.63 -4.21
C ILE A 40 3.86 12.14 -4.22
N LYS A 41 2.83 12.97 -4.09
CA LYS A 41 2.94 14.43 -4.10
C LYS A 41 2.11 15.02 -2.96
N GLU A 42 2.37 16.27 -2.63
CA GLU A 42 1.71 16.95 -1.52
C GLU A 42 0.19 16.96 -1.65
N LYS A 43 -0.33 17.11 -2.86
CA LYS A 43 -1.77 17.10 -3.10
C LYS A 43 -2.44 15.79 -2.70
N ASP A 44 -1.72 14.68 -2.70
CA ASP A 44 -2.27 13.38 -2.29
C ASP A 44 -2.75 13.42 -0.83
N PHE A 45 -2.10 14.19 0.03
CA PHE A 45 -2.50 14.32 1.43
C PHE A 45 -3.81 15.11 1.59
N GLU A 46 -4.16 15.94 0.62
CA GLU A 46 -5.45 16.63 0.60
C GLU A 46 -6.55 15.77 -0.01
N ASP A 47 -6.22 15.06 -1.09
CA ASP A 47 -7.21 14.33 -1.89
C ASP A 47 -7.65 13.01 -1.25
N PHE A 48 -6.80 12.37 -0.45
CA PHE A 48 -7.08 11.06 0.13
C PHE A 48 -7.31 11.15 1.64
N HIS A 49 -8.20 10.30 2.14
CA HIS A 49 -8.53 10.23 3.57
C HIS A 49 -7.52 9.39 4.35
N LEU A 50 -6.83 8.47 3.70
CA LEU A 50 -5.89 7.57 4.33
C LEU A 50 -4.70 7.33 3.40
N ILE A 51 -3.50 7.43 3.95
CA ILE A 51 -2.24 7.19 3.26
C ILE A 51 -1.55 6.03 3.97
N VAL A 52 -1.20 4.99 3.22
CA VAL A 52 -0.75 3.72 3.82
C VAL A 52 0.64 3.33 3.28
N PRO A 53 1.72 3.76 3.95
CA PRO A 53 3.06 3.31 3.58
C PRO A 53 3.24 1.82 3.84
N MET A 54 4.03 1.15 2.97
CA MET A 54 4.21 -0.29 2.99
C MET A 54 5.41 -0.72 3.84
N ASP A 55 6.45 0.11 3.94
CA ASP A 55 7.66 -0.19 4.69
C ASP A 55 8.14 1.05 5.46
N TRP A 56 9.23 0.88 6.22
CA TRP A 56 9.77 1.95 7.04
C TRP A 56 10.31 3.13 6.22
N ASP A 57 10.93 2.84 5.07
CA ASP A 57 11.44 3.89 4.17
C ASP A 57 10.29 4.71 3.60
N ASN A 58 9.24 4.04 3.12
CA ASN A 58 8.02 4.72 2.66
C ASN A 58 7.41 5.58 3.77
N LEU A 59 7.34 5.05 4.99
CA LEU A 59 6.79 5.80 6.13
C LEU A 59 7.60 7.07 6.39
N ASN A 60 8.92 6.95 6.48
CA ASN A 60 9.79 8.08 6.80
C ASN A 60 9.72 9.16 5.73
N LEU A 61 9.78 8.79 4.45
CA LEU A 61 9.72 9.74 3.34
C LEU A 61 8.34 10.38 3.22
N THR A 62 7.28 9.61 3.44
CA THR A 62 5.90 10.12 3.41
C THR A 62 5.68 11.15 4.54
N GLN A 63 6.13 10.85 5.75
CA GLN A 63 6.02 11.77 6.88
C GLN A 63 6.81 13.07 6.63
N ALA A 64 7.97 12.97 5.98
CA ALA A 64 8.83 14.12 5.71
C ALA A 64 8.17 15.16 4.80
N ILE A 65 7.34 14.74 3.86
CA ILE A 65 6.67 15.63 2.89
C ILE A 65 5.23 15.96 3.29
N CYS A 66 4.69 15.33 4.32
CA CYS A 66 3.30 15.50 4.71
C CYS A 66 3.10 16.80 5.50
N PRO A 67 2.12 17.64 5.13
CA PRO A 67 1.72 18.77 5.96
C PRO A 67 1.27 18.29 7.34
N LYS A 68 1.64 19.04 8.39
CA LYS A 68 1.34 18.66 9.79
C LYS A 68 -0.14 18.38 10.03
N LYS A 69 -1.02 19.13 9.38
CA LYS A 69 -2.48 18.96 9.52
C LYS A 69 -2.99 17.62 9.00
N HIS A 70 -2.20 16.92 8.19
CA HIS A 70 -2.57 15.64 7.57
C HIS A 70 -1.80 14.43 8.12
N LEU A 71 -0.90 14.62 9.10
CA LEU A 71 -0.10 13.51 9.65
C LEU A 71 -0.96 12.36 10.19
N SER A 72 -2.12 12.67 10.74
CA SER A 72 -3.04 11.64 11.27
C SER A 72 -3.62 10.73 10.19
N LYS A 73 -3.52 11.10 8.91
CA LYS A 73 -3.96 10.26 7.80
C LYS A 73 -3.00 9.12 7.50
N ILE A 74 -1.76 9.18 7.99
CA ILE A 74 -0.73 8.19 7.70
C ILE A 74 -0.84 7.05 8.69
N ARG A 75 -1.08 5.82 8.18
CA ARG A 75 -1.12 4.58 8.96
C ARG A 75 -0.30 3.52 8.23
N ARG A 76 0.56 2.78 8.93
CA ARG A 76 1.36 1.73 8.30
C ARG A 76 0.47 0.59 7.83
N PHE A 77 0.80 0.04 6.66
CA PHE A 77 0.08 -1.13 6.15
C PHE A 77 0.16 -2.31 7.12
N ALA A 78 1.33 -2.52 7.74
CA ALA A 78 1.53 -3.59 8.72
C ALA A 78 0.61 -3.49 9.95
N ASP A 79 0.09 -2.30 10.28
CA ASP A 79 -0.86 -2.13 11.37
C ASP A 79 -2.20 -2.84 11.09
N PHE A 80 -2.48 -3.17 9.83
CA PHE A 80 -3.71 -3.84 9.42
C PHE A 80 -3.56 -5.35 9.27
N PHE A 81 -2.36 -5.91 9.47
CA PHE A 81 -2.19 -7.36 9.42
C PHE A 81 -3.04 -8.05 10.50
N LYS A 82 -3.75 -9.10 10.08
CA LYS A 82 -4.60 -9.91 10.97
C LYS A 82 -3.89 -11.19 11.40
N THR A 83 -3.12 -11.80 10.49
CA THR A 83 -2.46 -13.08 10.69
C THR A 83 -0.96 -12.93 10.86
N PHE A 84 -0.33 -12.12 10.02
CA PHE A 84 1.11 -11.90 10.02
C PHE A 84 1.52 -10.82 11.01
N GLN A 85 2.73 -10.93 11.55
CA GLN A 85 3.27 -10.01 12.56
C GLN A 85 4.46 -9.20 12.06
N GLU A 86 4.80 -9.29 10.78
CA GLU A 86 5.84 -8.48 10.19
C GLU A 86 5.50 -6.98 10.33
N GLN A 87 6.53 -6.15 10.44
CA GLN A 87 6.37 -4.71 10.64
C GLN A 87 6.35 -3.92 9.33
N SER A 88 6.65 -4.56 8.21
CA SER A 88 6.65 -3.94 6.89
C SER A 88 6.49 -5.00 5.81
N VAL A 89 6.17 -4.54 4.58
CA VAL A 89 6.14 -5.40 3.40
C VAL A 89 7.51 -5.33 2.73
N PRO A 90 8.26 -6.45 2.64
CA PRO A 90 9.57 -6.43 2.00
C PRO A 90 9.45 -6.26 0.49
N ASP A 91 10.52 -5.72 -0.13
CA ASP A 91 10.63 -5.66 -1.58
C ASP A 91 11.15 -7.03 -2.08
N PRO A 92 10.40 -7.75 -2.92
CA PRO A 92 10.79 -9.07 -3.38
C PRO A 92 11.78 -9.06 -4.54
N TYR A 93 12.30 -7.90 -4.96
CA TYR A 93 13.10 -7.76 -6.18
C TYR A 93 14.28 -8.73 -6.25
N TYR A 94 14.96 -8.96 -5.12
CA TYR A 94 16.10 -9.88 -5.03
C TYR A 94 15.73 -11.24 -4.42
N GLU A 95 14.44 -11.50 -4.25
CA GLU A 95 13.97 -12.71 -3.59
C GLU A 95 13.67 -13.83 -4.58
N SER A 96 13.55 -15.06 -4.06
CA SER A 96 13.07 -16.22 -4.79
C SER A 96 11.57 -16.14 -5.07
N ASP A 97 11.02 -17.13 -5.79
CA ASP A 97 9.57 -17.26 -5.98
C ASP A 97 8.82 -17.27 -4.65
N GLN A 98 9.39 -17.90 -3.61
CA GLN A 98 8.79 -17.90 -2.26
C GLN A 98 8.71 -16.49 -1.68
N GLY A 99 9.69 -15.64 -1.93
CA GLY A 99 9.67 -14.25 -1.49
C GLY A 99 8.54 -13.46 -2.13
N PHE A 100 8.31 -13.65 -3.43
CA PHE A 100 7.18 -13.03 -4.12
C PHE A 100 5.84 -13.52 -3.58
N GLU A 101 5.71 -14.83 -3.34
CA GLU A 101 4.47 -15.39 -2.77
C GLU A 101 4.23 -14.89 -1.36
N HIS A 102 5.27 -14.78 -0.55
CA HIS A 102 5.14 -14.24 0.81
C HIS A 102 4.67 -12.78 0.82
N VAL A 103 5.19 -11.95 -0.09
CA VAL A 103 4.73 -10.56 -0.24
C VAL A 103 3.24 -10.52 -0.58
N LEU A 104 2.79 -11.39 -1.48
CA LEU A 104 1.37 -11.48 -1.82
C LEU A 104 0.52 -11.92 -0.62
N ASP A 105 1.02 -12.85 0.19
CA ASP A 105 0.35 -13.25 1.43
C ASP A 105 0.18 -12.05 2.38
N LEU A 106 1.23 -11.25 2.57
CA LEU A 106 1.19 -10.06 3.40
C LEU A 106 0.21 -9.01 2.84
N VAL A 107 0.22 -8.81 1.53
CA VAL A 107 -0.66 -7.84 0.88
C VAL A 107 -2.13 -8.26 1.02
N GLU A 108 -2.43 -9.54 0.83
CA GLU A 108 -3.80 -10.04 1.01
C GLU A 108 -4.26 -9.88 2.46
N ASP A 109 -3.41 -10.23 3.44
CA ASP A 109 -3.72 -10.10 4.87
C ASP A 109 -3.95 -8.64 5.26
N GLY A 110 -3.03 -7.75 4.90
CA GLY A 110 -3.14 -6.32 5.20
C GLY A 110 -4.34 -5.68 4.52
N THR A 111 -4.63 -6.07 3.27
CA THR A 111 -5.78 -5.56 2.53
C THR A 111 -7.09 -5.95 3.21
N GLN A 112 -7.20 -7.20 3.67
CA GLN A 112 -8.39 -7.64 4.40
C GLN A 112 -8.58 -6.85 5.70
N GLY A 113 -7.51 -6.68 6.47
CA GLY A 113 -7.56 -5.88 7.70
C GLY A 113 -7.90 -4.42 7.45
N LEU A 114 -7.35 -3.85 6.37
CA LEU A 114 -7.64 -2.48 5.96
C LEU A 114 -9.12 -2.33 5.56
N LEU A 115 -9.66 -3.25 4.78
CA LEU A 115 -11.07 -3.24 4.39
C LEU A 115 -11.99 -3.35 5.61
N ASP A 116 -11.66 -4.19 6.57
CA ASP A 116 -12.40 -4.32 7.82
C ASP A 116 -12.40 -3.00 8.59
N HIS A 117 -11.23 -2.34 8.66
CA HIS A 117 -11.09 -1.04 9.33
C HIS A 117 -11.93 0.04 8.62
N LEU A 118 -11.86 0.12 7.30
CA LEU A 118 -12.65 1.09 6.53
C LEU A 118 -14.15 0.84 6.66
N GLY A 119 -14.58 -0.40 6.66
CA GLY A 119 -15.97 -0.77 6.90
C GLY A 119 -16.45 -0.31 8.26
N THR A 120 -15.65 -0.49 9.30
CA THR A 120 -15.96 -0.02 10.64
C THR A 120 -16.07 1.50 10.69
N CYS A 121 -15.15 2.23 10.07
CA CYS A 121 -15.20 3.70 10.01
C CYS A 121 -16.44 4.21 9.29
N ILE A 122 -16.82 3.60 8.18
CA ILE A 122 -18.01 3.95 7.43
C ILE A 122 -19.26 3.70 8.28
N ASN A 123 -19.35 2.55 8.95
CA ASN A 123 -20.47 2.20 9.80
C ASN A 123 -20.60 3.18 10.98
N GLN A 124 -19.49 3.60 11.59
CA GLN A 124 -19.51 4.60 12.66
C GLN A 124 -20.05 5.94 12.20
N LYS A 125 -19.70 6.37 10.98
CA LYS A 125 -20.21 7.62 10.38
C LYS A 125 -21.69 7.57 10.05
N GLN A 126 -22.24 6.39 9.81
CA GLN A 126 -23.66 6.20 9.47
C GLN A 126 -24.54 6.07 10.71
N LYS A 127 -23.98 5.88 11.88
CA LYS A 127 -24.74 5.84 13.12
C LYS A 127 -25.21 7.24 13.49
N PRO A 128 -26.49 7.43 13.73
CA PRO A 128 -27.01 8.72 14.19
C PRO A 128 -26.47 9.13 15.55
#